data_aa9f08faaa2363815d292cac51a1f9ac
#
_entry.id   aa9f08faaa2363815d292cac51a1f9ac
#
_cell.length_a   1.000
_cell.length_b   1.000
_cell.length_c   1.000
_cell.angle_alpha   90.00
_cell.angle_beta   90.00
_cell.angle_gamma   90.00
#
_symmetry.space_group_name_H-M   'P 1'
#
loop_
_entity.id
_entity.type
_entity.pdbx_description
1 polymer ?
#
loop_
_entity_poly.entity_id
_entity_poly.type
_entity_poly.pdbx_seq_one_letter_code
_entity_poly.pdbx_strand_id
1 'polypeptide(L)'
;LCAYISESEENPALPKHQFPTIYRIDRIAEYEVLDEHFKVPYADRFEEGEFRKRIQFMFGGELRTVKFLYKGISIESILDRFPTAEILKHDENGWLVKAEVYGNGVDIWLRGQGDILEVIGDDEKDHQMPDMSVIKEREGEEKR
;
A
#
# COMPACT_ATOMS: atom_id res chain seq x y z
N LEU A 1 -3.69 -12.26 -4.44
CA LEU A 1 -2.58 -13.05 -3.88
C LEU A 1 -1.50 -12.12 -3.33
N CYS A 2 -1.08 -12.34 -2.09
CA CYS A 2 0.10 -11.70 -1.51
C CYS A 2 1.22 -12.74 -1.46
N ALA A 3 2.38 -12.42 -2.00
CA ALA A 3 3.51 -13.35 -2.04
C ALA A 3 4.84 -12.61 -1.91
N TYR A 4 5.80 -13.26 -1.28
CA TYR A 4 7.19 -12.82 -1.29
C TYR A 4 7.89 -13.38 -2.52
N ILE A 5 8.67 -12.54 -3.20
CA ILE A 5 9.52 -12.97 -4.30
C ILE A 5 10.83 -13.49 -3.68
N SER A 6 11.21 -14.70 -4.01
CA SER A 6 12.49 -15.29 -3.63
C SER A 6 13.66 -14.59 -4.35
N GLU A 7 14.80 -14.45 -3.68
CA GLU A 7 15.99 -13.82 -4.27
C GLU A 7 16.70 -14.74 -5.25
N SER A 8 16.64 -16.05 -5.03
CA SER A 8 17.22 -17.06 -5.94
C SER A 8 16.49 -18.40 -5.83
N GLU A 9 16.58 -19.21 -6.89
CA GLU A 9 16.09 -20.58 -6.90
C GLU A 9 16.84 -21.46 -5.89
N GLU A 10 18.09 -21.15 -5.58
CA GLU A 10 18.93 -21.90 -4.63
C GLU A 10 18.55 -21.65 -3.17
N ASN A 11 17.95 -20.51 -2.87
CA ASN A 11 17.50 -20.20 -1.50
C ASN A 11 16.12 -19.52 -1.49
N PRO A 12 15.04 -20.28 -1.68
CA PRO A 12 13.69 -19.77 -1.73
C PRO A 12 13.18 -19.17 -0.41
N ALA A 13 13.90 -19.41 0.70
CA ALA A 13 13.52 -18.87 2.01
C ALA A 13 13.92 -17.40 2.20
N LEU A 14 14.78 -16.84 1.35
CA LEU A 14 15.19 -15.44 1.42
C LEU A 14 14.32 -14.59 0.50
N PRO A 15 13.48 -13.71 1.04
CA PRO A 15 12.68 -12.83 0.23
C PRO A 15 13.54 -11.73 -0.41
N LYS A 16 13.36 -11.49 -1.70
CA LYS A 16 14.01 -10.41 -2.45
C LYS A 16 13.61 -9.03 -1.94
N HIS A 17 12.40 -8.91 -1.40
CA HIS A 17 11.84 -7.66 -0.88
C HIS A 17 11.35 -7.86 0.54
N GLN A 18 11.50 -6.84 1.37
CA GLN A 18 11.05 -6.83 2.76
C GLN A 18 9.52 -6.98 2.89
N PHE A 19 8.77 -6.51 1.90
CA PHE A 19 7.32 -6.52 1.89
C PHE A 19 6.76 -7.47 0.83
N PRO A 20 5.59 -8.09 1.07
CA PRO A 20 4.96 -8.95 0.09
C PRO A 20 4.50 -8.16 -1.14
N THR A 21 4.61 -8.77 -2.30
CA THR A 21 4.05 -8.24 -3.55
C THR A 21 2.60 -8.69 -3.70
N ILE A 22 1.74 -7.80 -4.17
CA ILE A 22 0.33 -8.07 -4.40
C ILE A 22 0.10 -8.40 -5.88
N TYR A 23 -0.39 -9.59 -6.15
CA TYR A 23 -0.69 -10.05 -7.51
C TYR A 23 -2.19 -10.17 -7.74
N ARG A 24 -2.63 -9.82 -8.93
CA ARG A 24 -3.97 -10.14 -9.42
C ARG A 24 -4.01 -11.61 -9.81
N ILE A 25 -4.97 -12.36 -9.24
CA ILE A 25 -5.12 -13.80 -9.48
C ILE A 25 -5.51 -14.07 -10.94
N ASP A 26 -6.34 -13.22 -11.52
CA ASP A 26 -6.80 -13.31 -12.91
C ASP A 26 -5.70 -13.09 -13.97
N ARG A 27 -4.50 -12.66 -13.55
CA ARG A 27 -3.32 -12.47 -14.42
C ARG A 27 -2.25 -13.54 -14.25
N ILE A 28 -2.47 -14.54 -13.42
CA ILE A 28 -1.55 -15.67 -13.27
C ILE A 28 -1.73 -16.61 -14.45
N ALA A 29 -0.71 -16.70 -15.31
CA ALA A 29 -0.73 -17.58 -16.49
C ALA A 29 -0.48 -19.04 -16.12
N GLU A 30 0.47 -19.27 -15.23
CA GLU A 30 0.88 -20.61 -14.80
C GLU A 30 1.25 -20.60 -13.32
N TYR A 31 1.05 -21.71 -12.64
CA TYR A 31 1.54 -21.91 -11.27
C TYR A 31 1.86 -23.39 -11.05
N GLU A 32 2.79 -23.66 -10.16
CA GLU A 32 3.15 -24.98 -9.68
C GLU A 32 3.13 -24.97 -8.14
N VAL A 33 2.56 -26.02 -7.57
CA VAL A 33 2.58 -26.24 -6.12
C VAL A 33 3.76 -27.15 -5.80
N LEU A 34 4.71 -26.65 -5.05
CA LEU A 34 5.88 -27.39 -4.63
C LEU A 34 5.61 -28.13 -3.31
N ASP A 35 6.27 -29.26 -3.12
CA ASP A 35 6.25 -30.01 -1.83
C ASP A 35 7.12 -29.32 -0.76
N GLU A 36 7.84 -28.28 -1.14
CA GLU A 36 8.68 -27.50 -0.25
C GLU A 36 7.85 -26.63 0.70
N HIS A 37 8.25 -26.61 1.96
CA HIS A 37 7.60 -25.80 2.98
C HIS A 37 8.58 -24.81 3.59
N PHE A 38 8.15 -23.56 3.70
CA PHE A 38 8.88 -22.54 4.45
C PHE A 38 8.24 -22.35 5.83
N LYS A 39 9.08 -22.06 6.83
CA LYS A 39 8.63 -21.78 8.19
C LYS A 39 8.66 -20.28 8.41
N VAL A 40 7.52 -19.72 8.80
CA VAL A 40 7.42 -18.31 9.25
C VAL A 40 7.30 -18.32 10.77
N PRO A 41 8.22 -17.68 11.52
CA PRO A 41 8.09 -17.49 12.95
C PRO A 41 6.75 -16.84 13.29
N TYR A 42 6.18 -17.15 14.44
CA TYR A 42 4.86 -16.60 14.84
C TYR A 42 4.86 -15.08 14.87
N ALA A 43 5.97 -14.46 15.30
CA ALA A 43 6.14 -13.01 15.36
C ALA A 43 6.12 -12.34 13.96
N ASP A 44 6.52 -13.06 12.91
CA ASP A 44 6.62 -12.56 11.54
C ASP A 44 5.44 -13.00 10.67
N ARG A 45 4.42 -13.59 11.28
CA ARG A 45 3.21 -14.00 10.54
C ARG A 45 2.50 -12.79 9.96
N PHE A 46 2.22 -12.90 8.67
CA PHE A 46 1.42 -11.92 7.95
C PHE A 46 -0.02 -11.92 8.44
N GLU A 47 -0.44 -10.81 9.04
CA GLU A 47 -1.81 -10.61 9.48
C GLU A 47 -2.62 -9.97 8.34
N GLU A 48 -3.29 -10.80 7.54
CA GLU A 48 -4.04 -10.36 6.36
C GLU A 48 -5.07 -9.29 6.69
N GLY A 49 -5.81 -9.44 7.79
CA GLY A 49 -6.84 -8.49 8.21
C GLY A 49 -6.28 -7.09 8.46
N GLU A 50 -5.15 -7.00 9.17
CA GLU A 50 -4.49 -5.74 9.47
C GLU A 50 -3.85 -5.11 8.22
N PHE A 51 -3.28 -5.94 7.36
CA PHE A 51 -2.73 -5.48 6.08
C PHE A 51 -3.81 -4.90 5.16
N ARG A 52 -4.95 -5.60 5.02
CA ARG A 52 -6.06 -5.16 4.15
C ARG A 52 -6.66 -3.82 4.55
N LYS A 53 -6.69 -3.51 5.83
CA LYS A 53 -7.18 -2.21 6.32
C LYS A 53 -6.29 -1.04 5.92
N ARG A 54 -4.99 -1.30 5.69
CA ARG A 54 -3.96 -0.26 5.50
C ARG A 54 -3.44 -0.17 4.08
N ILE A 55 -3.64 -1.21 3.26
CA ILE A 55 -3.11 -1.23 1.88
C ILE A 55 -3.95 -0.35 0.95
N GLN A 56 -3.28 0.45 0.13
CA GLN A 56 -3.91 1.31 -0.86
C GLN A 56 -3.34 1.02 -2.25
N PHE A 57 -4.21 0.88 -3.25
CA PHE A 57 -3.85 0.63 -4.66
C PHE A 57 -2.89 -0.54 -4.88
N MET A 58 -2.93 -1.57 -4.03
CA MET A 58 -2.05 -2.74 -4.11
C MET A 58 -0.54 -2.44 -3.90
N PHE A 59 -0.19 -1.26 -3.41
CA PHE A 59 1.19 -0.94 -3.04
C PHE A 59 1.45 -1.37 -1.60
N GLY A 60 2.42 -2.27 -1.41
CA GLY A 60 2.98 -2.59 -0.11
C GLY A 60 4.05 -1.56 0.30
N GLY A 61 4.60 -1.74 1.49
CA GLY A 61 5.67 -0.89 2.02
C GLY A 61 5.61 -0.75 3.53
N GLU A 62 6.38 0.17 4.08
CA GLU A 62 6.40 0.46 5.51
C GLU A 62 5.06 1.00 6.01
N LEU A 63 4.77 0.75 7.28
CA LEU A 63 3.64 1.36 7.97
C LEU A 63 3.93 2.84 8.18
N ARG A 64 3.00 3.68 7.80
CA ARG A 64 3.10 5.13 7.95
C ARG A 64 1.78 5.74 8.38
N THR A 65 1.86 6.92 8.98
CA THR A 65 0.69 7.69 9.38
C THR A 65 0.56 8.91 8.48
N VAL A 66 -0.57 9.06 7.82
CA VAL A 66 -0.89 10.25 7.03
C VAL A 66 -1.87 11.14 7.78
N LYS A 67 -1.67 12.46 7.69
CA LYS A 67 -2.57 13.48 8.24
C LYS A 67 -3.00 14.42 7.12
N PHE A 68 -4.29 14.65 7.01
CA PHE A 68 -4.85 15.52 5.98
C PHE A 68 -6.10 16.25 6.46
N LEU A 69 -6.33 17.43 5.90
CA LEU A 69 -7.56 18.20 6.07
C LEU A 69 -8.49 17.90 4.91
N TYR A 70 -9.66 17.35 5.21
CA TYR A 70 -10.69 17.05 4.22
C TYR A 70 -11.79 18.11 4.27
N LYS A 71 -12.05 18.75 3.14
CA LYS A 71 -13.00 19.88 2.98
C LYS A 71 -14.30 19.48 2.25
N GLY A 72 -14.50 18.16 2.06
CA GLY A 72 -15.70 17.66 1.38
C GLY A 72 -16.95 17.73 2.26
N ILE A 73 -18.10 17.46 1.64
CA ILE A 73 -19.43 17.61 2.28
C ILE A 73 -19.67 16.55 3.35
N SER A 74 -19.18 15.32 3.15
CA SER A 74 -19.39 14.21 4.06
C SER A 74 -18.10 13.47 4.34
N ILE A 75 -17.86 13.19 5.61
CA ILE A 75 -16.68 12.41 6.07
C ILE A 75 -16.80 10.91 5.74
N GLU A 76 -17.99 10.41 5.45
CA GLU A 76 -18.24 8.97 5.23
C GLU A 76 -17.33 8.39 4.14
N SER A 77 -17.09 9.13 3.06
CA SER A 77 -16.20 8.68 1.98
C SER A 77 -14.75 8.45 2.44
N ILE A 78 -14.32 9.18 3.46
CA ILE A 78 -12.99 9.02 4.08
C ILE A 78 -12.98 7.79 4.98
N LEU A 79 -14.01 7.63 5.82
CA LEU A 79 -14.12 6.50 6.75
C LEU A 79 -14.27 5.17 6.02
N ASP A 80 -15.03 5.15 4.93
CA ASP A 80 -15.16 3.98 4.07
C ASP A 80 -13.83 3.63 3.38
N ARG A 81 -13.09 4.65 2.97
CA ARG A 81 -11.81 4.46 2.29
C ARG A 81 -10.70 4.02 3.22
N PHE A 82 -10.65 4.59 4.42
CA PHE A 82 -9.62 4.35 5.42
C PHE A 82 -10.22 3.77 6.70
N PRO A 83 -10.31 2.43 6.83
CA PRO A 83 -10.83 1.79 8.04
C PRO A 83 -10.04 2.12 9.31
N THR A 84 -8.82 2.65 9.16
CA THR A 84 -7.96 3.11 10.27
C THR A 84 -8.07 4.61 10.53
N ALA A 85 -8.98 5.31 9.84
CA ALA A 85 -9.11 6.76 9.98
C ALA A 85 -9.62 7.17 11.37
N GLU A 86 -8.97 8.17 11.93
CA GLU A 86 -9.35 8.83 13.18
C GLU A 86 -9.62 10.31 12.87
N ILE A 87 -10.77 10.82 13.26
CA ILE A 87 -11.09 12.25 13.17
C ILE A 87 -10.46 12.95 14.37
N LEU A 88 -9.43 13.74 14.12
CA LEU A 88 -8.72 14.49 15.16
C LEU A 88 -9.46 15.79 15.51
N LYS A 89 -10.08 16.44 14.53
CA LYS A 89 -10.80 17.70 14.69
C LYS A 89 -11.80 17.90 13.54
N HIS A 90 -12.89 18.57 13.85
CA HIS A 90 -13.83 19.08 12.86
C HIS A 90 -14.20 20.52 13.19
N ASP A 91 -14.06 21.42 12.23
CA ASP A 91 -14.43 22.83 12.32
C ASP A 91 -14.89 23.36 10.97
N GLU A 92 -15.04 24.69 10.84
CA GLU A 92 -15.44 25.36 9.62
C GLU A 92 -14.49 25.15 8.42
N ASN A 93 -13.24 24.77 8.68
CA ASN A 93 -12.24 24.47 7.64
C ASN A 93 -12.33 23.02 7.13
N GLY A 94 -13.06 22.14 7.82
CA GLY A 94 -13.25 20.74 7.46
C GLY A 94 -12.88 19.75 8.56
N TRP A 95 -12.60 18.54 8.17
CA TRP A 95 -12.20 17.44 9.06
C TRP A 95 -10.70 17.20 8.98
N LEU A 96 -10.02 17.37 10.11
CA LEU A 96 -8.64 16.93 10.27
C LEU A 96 -8.63 15.43 10.59
N VAL A 97 -8.04 14.65 9.71
CA VAL A 97 -8.05 13.19 9.77
C VAL A 97 -6.62 12.66 9.83
N LYS A 98 -6.43 11.62 10.61
CA LYS A 98 -5.23 10.80 10.69
C LYS A 98 -5.59 9.39 10.25
N ALA A 99 -4.74 8.73 9.46
CA ALA A 99 -4.93 7.33 9.09
C ALA A 99 -3.61 6.58 9.00
N GLU A 100 -3.61 5.30 9.39
CA GLU A 100 -2.47 4.41 9.21
C GLU A 100 -2.60 3.66 7.89
N VAL A 101 -1.52 3.64 7.11
CA VAL A 101 -1.45 3.03 5.79
C VAL A 101 -0.12 2.32 5.56
N TYR A 102 -0.08 1.36 4.64
CA TYR A 102 1.16 0.76 4.16
C TYR A 102 1.58 1.38 2.83
N GLY A 103 2.87 1.74 2.75
CA GLY A 103 3.52 2.21 1.52
C GLY A 103 2.95 3.51 0.96
N ASN A 104 3.29 3.80 -0.29
CA ASN A 104 3.01 5.08 -0.94
C ASN A 104 1.75 5.08 -1.83
N GLY A 105 0.99 3.98 -1.85
CA GLY A 105 -0.25 3.90 -2.65
C GLY A 105 -1.27 4.96 -2.27
N VAL A 106 -1.31 5.34 -1.00
CA VAL A 106 -2.20 6.40 -0.49
C VAL A 106 -1.96 7.75 -1.17
N ASP A 107 -0.72 8.08 -1.54
CA ASP A 107 -0.38 9.38 -2.15
C ASP A 107 -1.05 9.57 -3.50
N ILE A 108 -1.27 8.48 -4.23
CA ILE A 108 -2.02 8.50 -5.51
C ILE A 108 -3.45 8.95 -5.25
N TRP A 109 -4.06 8.41 -4.21
CA TRP A 109 -5.44 8.75 -3.86
C TRP A 109 -5.55 10.18 -3.32
N LEU A 110 -4.67 10.57 -2.37
CA LEU A 110 -4.65 11.90 -1.76
C LEU A 110 -4.53 13.00 -2.83
N ARG A 111 -3.64 12.83 -3.80
CA ARG A 111 -3.46 13.77 -4.92
C ARG A 111 -4.64 13.80 -5.87
N GLY A 112 -5.33 12.68 -6.05
CA GLY A 112 -6.52 12.59 -6.88
C GLY A 112 -7.72 13.36 -6.34
N GLN A 113 -7.69 13.79 -5.07
CA GLN A 113 -8.80 14.54 -4.46
C GLN A 113 -8.80 16.04 -4.81
N GLY A 114 -7.71 16.56 -5.35
CA GLY A 114 -7.62 17.99 -5.71
C GLY A 114 -7.80 18.92 -4.50
N ASP A 115 -8.49 20.02 -4.69
CA ASP A 115 -8.61 21.11 -3.70
C ASP A 115 -9.46 20.76 -2.47
N ILE A 116 -10.21 19.64 -2.49
CA ILE A 116 -11.03 19.21 -1.36
C ILE A 116 -10.24 18.50 -0.27
N LEU A 117 -8.96 18.21 -0.53
CA LEU A 117 -8.09 17.54 0.42
C LEU A 117 -6.70 18.18 0.43
N GLU A 118 -6.23 18.54 1.61
CA GLU A 118 -4.91 19.11 1.84
C GLU A 118 -4.11 18.21 2.77
N VAL A 119 -2.97 17.71 2.29
CA VAL A 119 -2.05 16.91 3.12
C VAL A 119 -1.30 17.83 4.06
N ILE A 120 -1.42 17.60 5.37
CA ILE A 120 -0.84 18.47 6.41
C ILE A 120 0.52 17.96 6.86
N GLY A 121 0.76 16.67 6.83
CA GLY A 121 2.02 16.08 7.20
C GLY A 121 1.97 14.56 7.26
N ASP A 122 3.16 14.02 7.35
CA ASP A 122 3.41 12.62 7.58
C ASP A 122 4.42 12.51 8.72
N ASP A 123 4.23 11.61 9.63
CA ASP A 123 5.13 11.48 10.79
C ASP A 123 6.44 10.78 10.45
N GLU A 124 6.73 10.46 9.18
CA GLU A 124 8.05 9.97 8.77
C GLU A 124 8.47 10.34 7.35
N LYS A 125 9.71 10.86 7.28
CA LYS A 125 10.73 10.92 6.20
C LYS A 125 10.31 11.28 4.77
N ASP A 126 11.11 12.21 4.22
CA ASP A 126 11.24 12.60 2.81
C ASP A 126 10.62 11.62 1.80
N HIS A 127 9.48 12.01 1.23
CA HIS A 127 8.79 11.23 0.22
C HIS A 127 9.46 11.41 -1.14
N GLN A 128 10.39 10.53 -1.47
CA GLN A 128 10.66 10.25 -2.87
C GLN A 128 9.44 9.52 -3.44
N MET A 129 8.76 10.16 -4.40
CA MET A 129 7.76 9.49 -5.25
C MET A 129 8.33 8.18 -5.78
N PRO A 130 7.51 7.10 -5.84
CA PRO A 130 7.89 5.95 -6.65
C PRO A 130 8.23 6.47 -8.06
N ASP A 131 9.41 6.15 -8.53
CA ASP A 131 9.85 6.53 -9.87
C ASP A 131 8.93 5.81 -10.87
N MET A 132 8.00 6.58 -11.46
CA MET A 132 7.05 6.08 -12.45
C MET A 132 7.73 5.71 -13.78
N SER A 133 9.04 5.96 -13.92
CA SER A 133 9.81 5.56 -15.12
C SER A 133 9.90 4.05 -15.28
N VAL A 134 9.88 3.31 -14.15
CA VAL A 134 9.93 1.84 -14.15
C VAL A 134 8.71 1.18 -14.81
N ILE A 135 7.57 1.89 -14.86
CA ILE A 135 6.35 1.37 -15.49
C ILE A 135 6.47 1.42 -17.02
N LYS A 136 7.21 2.39 -17.57
CA LYS A 136 7.37 2.54 -19.03
C LYS A 136 8.31 1.52 -19.67
N GLU A 137 9.27 1.00 -18.93
CA GLU A 137 10.21 -0.01 -19.44
C GLU A 137 9.55 -1.38 -19.64
N ARG A 138 8.55 -1.73 -18.82
CA ARG A 138 7.84 -3.01 -18.96
C ARG A 138 6.87 -3.08 -20.15
N GLU A 139 6.36 -1.95 -20.64
CA GLU A 139 5.52 -1.91 -21.84
C GLU A 139 6.33 -1.99 -23.14
N GLY A 140 7.63 -1.77 -23.08
CA GLY A 140 8.53 -1.82 -24.24
C GLY A 140 9.08 -3.22 -24.56
N GLU A 141 9.09 -4.15 -23.63
CA GLU A 141 9.63 -5.50 -23.83
C GLU A 141 8.59 -6.51 -24.36
N GLU A 142 7.30 -6.22 -24.25
CA GLU A 142 6.23 -7.12 -24.73
C GLU A 142 5.95 -7.02 -26.24
N LYS A 143 6.71 -6.20 -27.00
CA LYS A 143 6.55 -6.01 -28.45
C LYS A 143 7.80 -6.38 -29.29
N ARG A 144 8.57 -7.34 -28.81
CA ARG A 144 9.62 -7.93 -29.66
C ARG A 144 9.53 -9.45 -29.74
#